data_1bfcfa9dff2e5b338dcbc6f0bde5b217
#
_entry.id   1bfcfa9dff2e5b338dcbc6f0bde5b217
#
_cell.length_a   1.000
_cell.length_b   1.000
_cell.length_c   1.000
_cell.angle_alpha   90.00
_cell.angle_beta   90.00
_cell.angle_gamma   90.00
#
_symmetry.space_group_name_H-M   'P 1'
#
loop_
_entity.id
_entity.type
_entity.pdbx_description
1 polymer ?
#
loop_
_entity_poly.entity_id
_entity_poly.type
_entity_poly.pdbx_seq_one_letter_code
_entity_poly.pdbx_strand_id
1 'polypeptide(L)' 'MTMSTIGSTDTTGLDTISPTTHPGRDAVGFRAIRAAAKNVEAAETELREAVRAAREAGDSWAIIGTALGVSRQAAQQRFS' A
#
# COMPACT_ATOMS: atom_id res chain seq x y z
N MET A 1 -0.07 -24.05 21.66
CA MET A 1 -0.29 -23.48 21.17
C MET A 1 -0.31 -23.31 20.76
N THR A 2 0.04 -23.50 20.85
CA THR A 2 -0.10 -22.97 20.26
C THR A 2 0.10 -22.72 19.72
N MET A 3 0.62 -22.92 19.77
CA MET A 3 0.60 -22.36 19.14
C MET A 3 0.61 -22.15 18.56
N SER A 4 0.85 -22.39 18.75
CA SER A 4 0.68 -21.87 18.07
C SER A 4 0.70 -21.65 17.65
N THR A 5 0.94 -21.73 17.79
CA THR A 5 0.76 -21.17 17.29
C THR A 5 0.74 -20.86 16.85
N ILE A 6 0.97 -21.00 16.99
CA ILE A 6 0.84 -20.36 16.49
C ILE A 6 0.77 -19.99 16.02
N GLY A 7 0.82 -20.18 16.17
CA GLY A 7 0.71 -19.48 15.60
C GLY A 7 0.71 -19.05 15.33
N SER A 8 0.77 -18.82 15.58
CA SER A 8 0.72 -18.09 15.20
C SER A 8 0.71 -17.53 15.05
N THR A 9 0.84 -17.38 15.28
CA THR A 9 0.86 -16.66 15.07
C THR A 9 0.81 -16.10 15.07
N ASP A 10 1.03 -15.96 15.32
CA ASP A 10 1.09 -15.26 15.26
C ASP A 10 1.11 -14.65 15.26
N THR A 11 1.40 -14.60 15.40
CA THR A 11 1.59 -13.91 15.38
C THR A 11 1.75 -13.23 15.15
N THR A 12 2.13 -13.20 15.36
CA THR A 12 2.50 -12.46 15.16
C THR A 12 3.05 -12.05 14.42
N GLY A 13 3.01 -12.06 14.24
CA GLY A 13 3.55 -11.92 13.10
C GLY A 13 4.83 -11.49 13.01
N LEU A 14 5.37 -11.28 13.67
CA LEU A 14 6.51 -10.83 13.60
C LEU A 14 7.55 -11.62 13.34
N ASP A 15 7.66 -12.38 13.81
CA ASP A 15 8.65 -13.28 13.62
C ASP A 15 8.49 -14.02 12.41
N THR A 16 7.71 -13.63 11.62
CA THR A 16 7.36 -14.33 10.49
C THR A 16 8.47 -14.56 9.54
N ILE A 17 9.49 -13.78 9.51
CA ILE A 17 10.55 -13.98 8.58
C ILE A 17 11.62 -14.85 9.20
N SER A 18 11.86 -15.99 8.60
CA SER A 18 12.86 -16.88 9.11
C SER A 18 13.91 -17.09 8.05
N PRO A 19 15.01 -16.42 8.14
CA PRO A 19 16.03 -16.53 7.12
C PRO A 19 16.69 -17.88 7.06
N THR A 20 16.50 -18.67 8.07
CA THR A 20 17.10 -19.98 8.07
C THR A 20 16.34 -21.00 7.29
N THR A 21 15.12 -20.67 6.87
CA THR A 21 14.28 -21.59 6.15
C THR A 21 14.32 -21.25 4.68
N HIS A 22 14.86 -22.09 3.84
CA HIS A 22 14.91 -21.86 2.41
C HIS A 22 15.43 -20.46 2.05
N PRO A 23 16.68 -20.17 2.39
CA PRO A 23 17.17 -18.79 2.23
C PRO A 23 17.06 -18.26 0.81
N GLY A 24 17.26 -19.09 -0.20
CA GLY A 24 17.15 -18.63 -1.56
C GLY A 24 15.75 -18.19 -1.92
N ARG A 25 14.76 -18.95 -1.48
CA ARG A 25 13.38 -18.61 -1.73
C ARG A 25 12.98 -17.37 -0.96
N ASP A 26 13.45 -17.27 0.28
CA ASP A 26 13.15 -16.09 1.08
C ASP A 26 13.71 -14.85 0.45
N ALA A 27 14.91 -14.92 -0.10
CA ALA A 27 15.51 -13.76 -0.73
C ALA A 27 14.75 -13.35 -1.98
N VAL A 28 14.28 -14.31 -2.77
CA VAL A 28 13.50 -13.99 -3.95
C VAL A 28 12.18 -13.34 -3.54
N GLY A 29 11.49 -13.93 -2.56
CA GLY A 29 10.24 -13.36 -2.10
C GLY A 29 10.43 -11.99 -1.49
N PHE A 30 11.46 -11.83 -0.70
CA PHE A 30 11.74 -10.55 -0.08
C PHE A 30 11.95 -9.47 -1.14
N ARG A 31 12.76 -9.77 -2.17
CA ARG A 31 13.02 -8.80 -3.22
C ARG A 31 11.76 -8.49 -4.02
N ALA A 32 10.94 -9.50 -4.27
CA ALA A 32 9.70 -9.28 -5.00
C ALA A 32 8.76 -8.37 -4.22
N ILE A 33 8.67 -8.57 -2.91
CA ILE A 33 7.82 -7.74 -2.09
C ILE A 33 8.35 -6.31 -2.07
N ARG A 34 9.66 -6.15 -1.92
CA ARG A 34 10.21 -4.80 -1.91
C ARG A 34 9.99 -4.08 -3.22
N ALA A 35 10.15 -4.78 -4.34
CA ALA A 35 9.92 -4.17 -5.63
C ALA A 35 8.46 -3.76 -5.78
N ALA A 36 7.55 -4.63 -5.38
CA ALA A 36 6.12 -4.31 -5.47
C ALA A 36 5.76 -3.15 -4.55
N ALA A 37 6.35 -3.10 -3.36
CA ALA A 37 6.09 -2.00 -2.44
C ALA A 37 6.56 -0.67 -3.02
N LYS A 38 7.70 -0.66 -3.68
CA LYS A 38 8.16 0.55 -4.32
C LYS A 38 7.24 0.99 -5.45
N ASN A 39 6.69 0.03 -6.19
CA ASN A 39 5.73 0.37 -7.23
C ASN A 39 4.49 1.00 -6.65
N VAL A 40 4.02 0.50 -5.51
CA VAL A 40 2.87 1.09 -4.84
C VAL A 40 3.17 2.52 -4.42
N GLU A 41 4.34 2.75 -3.82
CA GLU A 41 4.73 4.09 -3.42
C GLU A 41 4.79 5.04 -4.60
N ALA A 42 5.37 4.58 -5.71
CA ALA A 42 5.46 5.41 -6.89
C ALA A 42 4.07 5.75 -7.43
N ALA A 43 3.18 4.76 -7.44
CA ALA A 43 1.83 4.97 -7.92
C ALA A 43 1.08 5.94 -7.03
N GLU A 44 1.28 5.85 -5.71
CA GLU A 44 0.64 6.77 -4.79
C GLU A 44 1.13 8.20 -4.97
N THR A 45 2.43 8.36 -5.19
CA THR A 45 2.98 9.68 -5.46
C THR A 45 2.40 10.24 -6.75
N GLU A 46 2.36 9.43 -7.77
CA GLU A 46 1.79 9.84 -9.04
C GLU A 46 0.34 10.27 -8.89
N LEU A 47 -0.43 9.51 -8.10
CA LEU A 47 -1.82 9.83 -7.87
C LEU A 47 -1.96 11.17 -7.16
N ARG A 48 -1.17 11.39 -6.12
CA ARG A 48 -1.24 12.66 -5.40
C ARG A 48 -0.90 13.83 -6.30
N GLU A 49 0.08 13.66 -7.16
CA GLU A 49 0.46 14.73 -8.05
C GLU A 49 -0.60 14.99 -9.11
N ALA A 50 -1.25 13.93 -9.59
CA ALA A 50 -2.33 14.10 -10.55
C ALA A 50 -3.50 14.85 -9.92
N VAL A 51 -3.82 14.52 -8.67
CA VAL A 51 -4.90 15.23 -7.98
C VAL A 51 -4.53 16.70 -7.77
N ARG A 52 -3.29 16.96 -7.37
CA ARG A 52 -2.88 18.34 -7.18
C ARG A 52 -2.96 19.13 -8.49
N ALA A 53 -2.50 18.53 -9.58
CA ALA A 53 -2.58 19.19 -10.87
C ALA A 53 -4.03 19.44 -11.28
N ALA A 54 -4.91 18.50 -11.01
CA ALA A 54 -6.32 18.67 -11.32
C ALA A 54 -6.92 19.83 -10.52
N ARG A 55 -6.56 19.92 -9.24
CA ARG A 55 -7.03 21.02 -8.42
C ARG A 55 -6.53 22.36 -8.94
N GLU A 56 -5.27 22.41 -9.34
CA GLU A 56 -4.72 23.65 -9.88
C GLU A 56 -5.39 24.03 -11.19
N ALA A 57 -5.84 23.05 -11.95
CA ALA A 57 -6.55 23.30 -13.19
C ALA A 57 -8.01 23.69 -12.96
N GLY A 58 -8.47 23.63 -11.71
CA GLY A 58 -9.83 24.07 -11.39
C GLY A 58 -10.83 22.95 -11.18
N ASP A 59 -10.40 21.69 -11.22
CA ASP A 59 -11.33 20.59 -11.01
C ASP A 59 -11.83 20.58 -9.59
N SER A 60 -13.12 20.32 -9.43
CA SER A 60 -13.73 20.26 -8.11
C SER A 60 -13.44 18.92 -7.46
N TRP A 61 -13.64 18.89 -6.15
CA TRP A 61 -13.51 17.61 -5.43
C TRP A 61 -14.54 16.60 -5.90
N ALA A 62 -15.70 17.07 -6.38
CA ALA A 62 -16.69 16.16 -6.91
C ALA A 62 -16.18 15.45 -8.15
N ILE A 63 -15.53 16.17 -9.04
CA ILE A 63 -14.96 15.58 -10.24
C ILE A 63 -13.83 14.61 -9.86
N ILE A 64 -12.98 15.03 -8.97
CA ILE A 64 -11.87 14.19 -8.51
C ILE A 64 -12.39 12.93 -7.85
N GLY A 65 -13.41 13.07 -7.01
CA GLY A 65 -14.01 11.90 -6.38
C GLY A 65 -14.57 10.92 -7.39
N THR A 66 -15.22 11.45 -8.42
CA THR A 66 -15.76 10.59 -9.48
C THR A 66 -14.64 9.83 -10.17
N ALA A 67 -13.54 10.51 -10.47
CA ALA A 67 -12.40 9.87 -11.12
C ALA A 67 -11.80 8.77 -10.25
N LEU A 68 -11.79 8.98 -8.94
CA LEU A 68 -11.24 8.02 -8.00
C LEU A 68 -12.22 6.92 -7.63
N GLY A 69 -13.50 7.10 -7.92
CA GLY A 69 -14.51 6.15 -7.49
C GLY A 69 -14.91 6.31 -6.04
N VAL A 70 -14.74 7.51 -5.48
CA VAL A 70 -15.11 7.77 -4.08
C VAL A 70 -15.95 9.03 -4.03
N SER A 71 -16.48 9.33 -2.85
CA SER A 71 -17.29 10.51 -2.68
C SER A 71 -16.41 11.77 -2.71
N ARG A 72 -17.08 12.91 -2.93
CA ARG A 72 -16.37 14.19 -2.89
C ARG A 72 -15.70 14.39 -1.55
N GLN A 73 -16.39 14.07 -0.48
CA GLN A 73 -15.84 14.27 0.85
C GLN A 73 -14.66 13.37 1.10
N ALA A 74 -14.72 12.11 0.65
CA ALA A 74 -13.61 11.20 0.83
C ALA A 74 -12.38 11.66 0.05
N ALA A 75 -12.58 12.16 -1.16
CA ALA A 75 -11.46 12.67 -1.95
C ALA A 75 -10.83 13.87 -1.26
N GLN A 76 -11.66 14.78 -0.75
CA GLN A 76 -11.14 15.95 -0.07
C GLN A 76 -10.37 15.58 1.19
N GLN A 77 -10.88 14.64 1.96
CA GLN A 77 -10.21 14.23 3.18
C GLN A 77 -8.87 13.57 2.88
N ARG A 78 -8.81 12.84 1.79
CA ARG A 78 -7.61 12.08 1.48
C ARG A 78 -6.51 12.95 0.90
N PHE A 79 -6.86 13.96 0.13
CA PHE A 79 -5.88 14.70 -0.65
C PHE A 79 -5.76 16.18 -0.31
N SER A 80 -6.54 16.68 0.61
CA SER A 80 -6.41 18.10 0.94
C SER A 80 -5.54 18.37 2.20
#